data_fdea775a5b65301dd5a34806f9f0b952
#
_entry.id   fdea775a5b65301dd5a34806f9f0b952
#
_cell.length_a   1.000
_cell.length_b   1.000
_cell.length_c   1.000
_cell.angle_alpha   90.00
_cell.angle_beta   90.00
_cell.angle_gamma   90.00
#
_symmetry.space_group_name_H-M   'P 1'
#
loop_
_entity.id
_entity.type
_entity.pdbx_description
1 polymer ?
#
loop_
_entity_poly.entity_id
_entity_poly.type
_entity_poly.pdbx_seq_one_letter_code
_entity_poly.pdbx_strand_id
1 'polypeptide(L)' 'MMDNLTDYQAVGLAEGFKEGTEEQIIEAWQHLHDTGLAYKLQGWFGRTAKSLIEEGVINE' A
#
# COMPACT_ATOMS: atom_id res chain seq x y z
N MET A 1 2.43 16.99 3.49
CA MET A 1 1.70 16.49 2.34
C MET A 1 2.18 15.13 1.97
N MET A 2 1.26 14.26 1.70
CA MET A 2 1.61 12.89 1.35
C MET A 2 1.76 12.68 -0.13
N ASP A 3 1.68 13.74 -0.87
CA ASP A 3 1.79 13.67 -2.31
C ASP A 3 3.18 13.25 -2.78
N ASN A 4 4.13 13.15 -1.86
CA ASN A 4 5.49 12.73 -2.20
C ASN A 4 5.80 11.32 -1.74
N LEU A 5 4.77 10.52 -1.55
CA LEU A 5 4.97 9.13 -1.17
C LEU A 5 5.67 8.39 -2.31
N THR A 6 6.87 7.91 -2.04
CA THR A 6 7.62 7.16 -3.05
C THR A 6 7.30 5.68 -2.95
N ASP A 7 7.66 4.95 -4.01
CA ASP A 7 7.50 3.50 -4.01
C ASP A 7 8.23 2.88 -2.82
N TYR A 8 9.42 3.36 -2.56
CA TYR A 8 10.23 2.84 -1.46
C TYR A 8 9.54 3.05 -0.12
N GLN A 9 9.00 4.25 0.09
CA GLN A 9 8.31 4.56 1.33
C GLN A 9 7.04 3.74 1.47
N ALA A 10 6.30 3.57 0.38
CA ALA A 10 5.07 2.81 0.41
C ALA A 10 5.34 1.36 0.78
N VAL A 11 6.38 0.78 0.20
CA VAL A 11 6.74 -0.60 0.50
C VAL A 11 7.13 -0.73 1.96
N GLY A 12 7.92 0.23 2.46
CA GLY A 12 8.33 0.19 3.87
C GLY A 12 7.16 0.25 4.83
N LEU A 13 6.19 1.11 4.53
CA LEU A 13 5.00 1.21 5.37
C LEU A 13 4.16 -0.06 5.30
N ALA A 14 4.01 -0.61 4.10
CA ALA A 14 3.20 -1.81 3.91
C ALA A 14 3.81 -3.02 4.62
N GLU A 15 5.15 -3.10 4.62
CA GLU A 15 5.83 -4.22 5.26
C GLU A 15 6.03 -4.03 6.75
N GLY A 16 5.78 -2.83 7.25
CA GLY A 16 5.94 -2.59 8.67
C GLY A 16 7.35 -2.19 9.09
N PHE A 17 8.24 -1.98 8.14
CA PHE A 17 9.60 -1.54 8.47
C PHE A 17 9.65 -0.07 8.82
N LYS A 18 8.70 0.69 8.33
CA LYS A 18 8.61 2.11 8.58
C LYS A 18 7.36 2.36 9.40
N GLU A 19 7.52 3.05 10.51
CA GLU A 19 6.37 3.37 11.34
C GLU A 19 5.53 4.45 10.70
N GLY A 20 4.23 4.30 10.85
CA GLY A 20 3.30 5.29 10.33
C GLY A 20 1.96 5.12 10.98
N THR A 21 1.11 6.13 10.81
CA THR A 21 -0.25 6.04 11.30
C THR A 21 -1.03 5.08 10.42
N GLU A 22 -2.19 4.67 10.92
CA GLU A 22 -3.05 3.81 10.13
C GLU A 22 -3.39 4.46 8.79
N GLU A 23 -3.63 5.76 8.83
CA GLU A 23 -3.95 6.51 7.62
C GLU A 23 -2.80 6.46 6.62
N GLN A 24 -1.57 6.60 7.12
CA GLN A 24 -0.41 6.55 6.24
C GLN A 24 -0.22 5.17 5.64
N ILE A 25 -0.50 4.14 6.41
CA ILE A 25 -0.38 2.78 5.92
C ILE A 25 -1.42 2.52 4.84
N ILE A 26 -2.63 3.03 5.03
CA ILE A 26 -3.68 2.89 4.03
C ILE A 26 -3.28 3.63 2.75
N GLU A 27 -2.71 4.82 2.89
CA GLU A 27 -2.24 5.56 1.71
C GLU A 27 -1.15 4.81 0.97
N ALA A 28 -0.27 4.15 1.74
CA ALA A 28 0.78 3.36 1.13
C ALA A 28 0.20 2.22 0.29
N TRP A 29 -0.79 1.53 0.82
CA TRP A 29 -1.42 0.44 0.09
C TRP A 29 -2.17 0.95 -1.14
N GLN A 30 -2.82 2.11 -1.00
CA GLN A 30 -3.48 2.71 -2.16
C GLN A 30 -2.47 3.04 -3.25
N HIS A 31 -1.32 3.59 -2.84
CA HIS A 31 -0.25 3.90 -3.78
C HIS A 31 0.25 2.64 -4.48
N LEU A 32 0.46 1.57 -3.72
CA LEU A 32 0.96 0.33 -4.31
C LEU A 32 -0.04 -0.26 -5.29
N HIS A 33 -1.32 -0.12 -4.99
CA HIS A 33 -2.35 -0.59 -5.90
C HIS A 33 -2.41 0.29 -7.15
N ASP A 34 -2.43 1.61 -6.97
CA ASP A 34 -2.61 2.53 -8.08
C ASP A 34 -1.47 2.45 -9.09
N THR A 35 -0.26 2.24 -8.60
CA THR A 35 0.90 2.12 -9.48
C THR A 35 1.07 0.72 -10.04
N GLY A 36 0.31 -0.24 -9.53
CA GLY A 36 0.45 -1.63 -9.93
C GLY A 36 1.60 -2.34 -9.25
N LEU A 37 2.33 -1.64 -8.40
CA LEU A 37 3.51 -2.21 -7.76
C LEU A 37 3.16 -3.38 -6.87
N ALA A 38 2.00 -3.33 -6.21
CA ALA A 38 1.57 -4.41 -5.33
C ALA A 38 1.52 -5.75 -6.07
N TYR A 39 1.26 -5.70 -7.37
CA TYR A 39 1.08 -6.90 -8.17
C TYR A 39 2.36 -7.34 -8.85
N LYS A 40 3.43 -6.59 -8.68
CA LYS A 40 4.75 -6.92 -9.20
C LYS A 40 5.71 -7.38 -8.13
N LEU A 41 5.34 -7.18 -6.87
CA LEU A 41 6.15 -7.61 -5.75
C LEU A 41 5.75 -9.04 -5.38
N GLN A 42 6.17 -9.50 -4.21
CA GLN A 42 5.84 -10.84 -3.78
C GLN A 42 4.33 -11.02 -3.70
N GLY A 43 3.89 -12.26 -3.87
CA GLY A 43 2.47 -12.55 -3.99
C GLY A 43 1.61 -12.04 -2.86
N TRP A 44 2.14 -11.98 -1.63
CA TRP A 44 1.33 -11.55 -0.51
C TRP A 44 0.94 -10.07 -0.62
N PHE A 45 1.75 -9.26 -1.32
CA PHE A 45 1.38 -7.86 -1.56
C PHE A 45 0.08 -7.77 -2.35
N GLY A 46 0.00 -8.54 -3.45
CA GLY A 46 -1.20 -8.51 -4.27
C GLY A 46 -2.41 -9.05 -3.55
N ARG A 47 -2.23 -10.13 -2.80
CA ARG A 47 -3.35 -10.69 -2.04
C ARG A 47 -3.85 -9.74 -0.99
N THR A 48 -2.94 -9.05 -0.31
CA THR A 48 -3.33 -8.09 0.71
C THR A 48 -4.05 -6.91 0.08
N ALA A 49 -3.54 -6.40 -1.03
CA ALA A 49 -4.18 -5.27 -1.71
C ALA A 49 -5.59 -5.63 -2.13
N LYS A 50 -5.79 -6.82 -2.68
CA LYS A 50 -7.11 -7.24 -3.09
C LYS A 50 -8.06 -7.36 -1.90
N SER A 51 -7.56 -7.86 -0.80
CA SER A 51 -8.34 -7.98 0.41
C SER A 51 -8.79 -6.61 0.91
N LEU A 52 -7.89 -5.64 0.86
CA LEU A 52 -8.20 -4.28 1.29
C LEU A 52 -9.24 -3.63 0.38
N ILE A 53 -9.19 -3.92 -0.91
CA ILE A 53 -10.19 -3.43 -1.84
C ILE A 53 -11.55 -4.03 -1.49
N GLU A 54 -11.59 -5.32 -1.23
CA GLU A 54 -12.84 -5.99 -0.91
C GLU A 54 -13.45 -5.47 0.38
N GLU A 55 -12.60 -5.08 1.31
CA GLU A 55 -13.08 -4.54 2.59
C GLU A 55 -13.41 -3.06 2.50
N GLY A 56 -13.14 -2.43 1.37
CA GLY A 56 -13.42 -1.02 1.20
C GLY A 56 -12.39 -0.11 1.84
N VAL A 57 -11.23 -0.64 2.22
CA VAL A 57 -10.19 0.16 2.85
C VAL A 57 -9.46 1.01 1.82
N ILE A 58 -9.19 0.44 0.66
CA ILE A 58 -8.62 1.20 -0.46
C ILE A 58 -9.54 1.07 -1.65
N ASN A 59 -9.36 1.98 -2.61
CA ASN A 59 -10.22 2.04 -3.79
C ASN A 59 -9.60 1.28 -4.95
N GLU A 60 -10.47 0.69 -5.75
CA GLU A 60 -10.05 0.01 -6.97
C GLU A 60 -9.35 0.96 -7.96
#